data_63373eb3743981a869ad0d2b67461d86
#
_entry.id   63373eb3743981a869ad0d2b67461d86
#
_cell.length_a   1.000
_cell.length_b   1.000
_cell.length_c   1.000
_cell.angle_alpha   90.00
_cell.angle_beta   90.00
_cell.angle_gamma   90.00
#
_symmetry.space_group_name_H-M   'P 1'
#
loop_
_entity.id
_entity.type
_entity.pdbx_description
1 polymer ?
#
loop_
_entity_poly.entity_id
_entity_poly.type
_entity_poly.pdbx_seq_one_letter_code
_entity_poly.pdbx_strand_id
1 'polypeptide(L)'
;MCRPCASSSFLHLIPVPIDFAFQAMAERSDRTPARWRLPFLRWLDGVETGWAVPLLIACFVAIWTLYLAVAYAGGGLHPDTLEAWTLGRHFAWGYPKHPPLTGWVAASWSAIFPLTDWSLQLMAMANAGLALVFVDRIARQFVTGHKRVLVLLLLMLTPAYQFHAQRFNANAVLLAVWPLATWCFLRAFETRAVSWAIAVGFTTALAMAGKYYSIFLVASFTFAALAHPARGAYFSSASPWISAVVGLAALSPHVHWLATTGAPTFTYALNHANGTAVSSLFEAWNFLLGLLAAISVSAVVWMLIAGARLKQFPDDFAAMNPGLRLLFYVAVGTIALPVLISLVIGTDLPSLWALQGVFLFAILVVCGTNYPIERFYTVNLTLVVAGVALTAVLVAAPIHAVYRNDHGYEEGRNFYAQAANRLTREWRELTGEPLAAVSGDDSLAFASAFYSPDHPHYVRPFEDQYPGGLPRKTTLDLGWAALCFRDQDDCNRWMDRVAGRAGHFIRREFVVQAQLWGRPGLTREVVVLMVPPHGSGAAPEGVADDFSASRRATE
;
A
#
# COMPACT_ATOMS: atom_id res chain seq x y z
N MET A 1 -75.30 22.31 3.60
CA MET A 1 -75.20 23.00 2.30
C MET A 1 -73.74 22.98 1.85
N CYS A 2 -73.56 22.47 0.65
CA CYS A 2 -72.40 22.61 -0.27
C CYS A 2 -71.01 22.09 0.10
N ARG A 3 -70.67 21.03 -0.62
CA ARG A 3 -69.33 20.63 -1.20
C ARG A 3 -68.66 21.80 -1.98
N PRO A 4 -67.44 21.67 -2.57
CA PRO A 4 -66.61 20.48 -2.84
C PRO A 4 -65.08 20.67 -2.85
N CYS A 5 -64.39 19.53 -3.02
CA CYS A 5 -63.25 19.16 -3.89
C CYS A 5 -62.04 20.09 -4.11
N ALA A 6 -60.84 19.57 -3.80
CA ALA A 6 -59.75 19.59 -4.73
C ALA A 6 -58.81 18.40 -4.46
N SER A 7 -58.60 17.61 -5.47
CA SER A 7 -57.76 16.44 -5.61
C SER A 7 -56.30 16.83 -5.74
N SER A 8 -55.40 16.24 -4.93
CA SER A 8 -53.99 16.20 -5.24
C SER A 8 -53.58 14.74 -5.50
N SER A 9 -53.29 14.47 -6.75
CA SER A 9 -52.80 13.20 -7.26
C SER A 9 -51.37 12.96 -6.77
N PHE A 10 -51.20 12.12 -5.77
CA PHE A 10 -49.90 11.53 -5.45
C PHE A 10 -49.66 10.36 -6.41
N LEU A 11 -48.58 10.47 -7.19
CA LEU A 11 -48.04 9.37 -7.97
C LEU A 11 -47.72 8.20 -7.02
N HIS A 12 -48.50 7.14 -7.09
CA HIS A 12 -48.14 5.84 -6.56
C HIS A 12 -46.98 5.26 -7.41
N LEU A 13 -45.75 5.41 -6.96
CA LEU A 13 -44.66 4.54 -7.38
C LEU A 13 -45.00 3.13 -6.89
N ILE A 14 -45.38 2.27 -7.82
CA ILE A 14 -45.62 0.84 -7.58
C ILE A 14 -44.25 0.26 -7.14
N PRO A 15 -44.10 -0.30 -5.93
CA PRO A 15 -42.91 -1.05 -5.59
C PRO A 15 -42.94 -2.33 -6.44
N VAL A 16 -42.06 -2.42 -7.43
CA VAL A 16 -41.79 -3.70 -8.11
C VAL A 16 -41.26 -4.65 -7.02
N PRO A 17 -41.97 -5.77 -6.76
CA PRO A 17 -41.52 -6.70 -5.74
C PRO A 17 -40.14 -7.25 -6.16
N ILE A 18 -39.12 -6.99 -5.37
CA ILE A 18 -37.75 -7.55 -5.54
C ILE A 18 -37.81 -9.09 -5.56
N ASP A 19 -38.82 -9.68 -4.92
CA ASP A 19 -39.14 -11.12 -4.95
C ASP A 19 -39.38 -11.68 -6.36
N PHE A 20 -39.94 -10.93 -7.31
CA PHE A 20 -40.24 -11.44 -8.66
C PHE A 20 -38.94 -11.68 -9.48
N ALA A 21 -37.93 -10.84 -9.31
CA ALA A 21 -36.63 -11.03 -9.97
C ALA A 21 -35.88 -12.22 -9.35
N PHE A 22 -36.02 -12.46 -8.06
CA PHE A 22 -35.37 -13.57 -7.34
C PHE A 22 -36.10 -14.91 -7.58
N GLN A 23 -37.43 -14.95 -7.65
CA GLN A 23 -38.19 -16.17 -8.03
C GLN A 23 -37.87 -16.59 -9.46
N ALA A 24 -37.83 -15.65 -10.41
CA ALA A 24 -37.42 -15.94 -11.79
C ALA A 24 -35.96 -16.42 -11.92
N MET A 25 -35.09 -16.10 -10.96
CA MET A 25 -33.73 -16.64 -10.85
C MET A 25 -33.69 -18.03 -10.18
N ALA A 26 -34.55 -18.30 -9.19
CA ALA A 26 -34.60 -19.58 -8.48
C ALA A 26 -35.22 -20.70 -9.35
N GLU A 27 -36.22 -20.40 -10.16
CA GLU A 27 -36.79 -21.38 -11.11
C GLU A 27 -35.86 -21.76 -12.28
N ARG A 28 -34.68 -21.12 -12.41
CA ARG A 28 -33.65 -21.49 -13.39
C ARG A 28 -32.68 -22.56 -12.88
N SER A 29 -32.85 -23.08 -11.69
CA SER A 29 -31.94 -24.06 -11.06
C SER A 29 -31.89 -25.43 -11.78
N ASP A 30 -32.93 -25.81 -12.52
CA ASP A 30 -33.00 -27.08 -13.23
C ASP A 30 -32.51 -27.05 -14.69
N ARG A 31 -31.97 -25.92 -15.16
CA ARG A 31 -31.40 -25.84 -16.51
C ARG A 31 -29.95 -26.33 -16.51
N THR A 32 -29.67 -27.29 -17.41
CA THR A 32 -28.28 -27.66 -17.74
C THR A 32 -27.45 -26.38 -17.90
N PRO A 33 -26.30 -26.26 -17.20
CA PRO A 33 -25.50 -25.05 -17.26
C PRO A 33 -25.09 -24.75 -18.69
N ALA A 34 -25.20 -23.48 -19.10
CA ALA A 34 -24.78 -23.08 -20.44
C ALA A 34 -23.35 -23.56 -20.71
N ARG A 35 -23.07 -24.10 -21.89
CA ARG A 35 -21.79 -24.77 -22.24
C ARG A 35 -20.55 -23.92 -21.90
N TRP A 36 -20.64 -22.60 -22.02
CA TRP A 36 -19.54 -21.67 -21.71
C TRP A 36 -19.21 -21.59 -20.20
N ARG A 37 -20.12 -22.05 -19.31
CA ARG A 37 -19.86 -22.10 -17.86
C ARG A 37 -19.11 -23.35 -17.42
N LEU A 38 -19.10 -24.39 -18.23
CA LEU A 38 -18.47 -25.66 -17.87
C LEU A 38 -16.97 -25.54 -17.52
N PRO A 39 -16.15 -24.73 -18.21
CA PRO A 39 -14.76 -24.54 -17.82
C PRO A 39 -14.60 -23.95 -16.40
N PHE A 40 -15.46 -22.98 -16.04
CA PHE A 40 -15.44 -22.36 -14.71
C PHE A 40 -15.90 -23.31 -13.60
N LEU A 41 -16.89 -24.14 -13.87
CA LEU A 41 -17.34 -25.16 -12.94
C LEU A 41 -16.23 -26.21 -12.71
N ARG A 42 -15.57 -26.66 -13.79
CA ARG A 42 -14.41 -27.58 -13.70
C ARG A 42 -13.25 -26.94 -12.95
N TRP A 43 -13.02 -25.63 -13.15
CA TRP A 43 -12.01 -24.91 -12.40
C TRP A 43 -12.35 -24.87 -10.89
N LEU A 44 -13.62 -24.65 -10.52
CA LEU A 44 -14.05 -24.74 -9.12
C LEU A 44 -13.87 -26.13 -8.52
N ASP A 45 -13.99 -27.21 -9.30
CA ASP A 45 -13.66 -28.56 -8.83
C ASP A 45 -12.16 -28.69 -8.50
N GLY A 46 -11.30 -27.92 -9.16
CA GLY A 46 -9.88 -27.82 -8.89
C GLY A 46 -9.50 -27.14 -7.57
N VAL A 47 -10.45 -26.58 -6.82
CA VAL A 47 -10.17 -25.92 -5.54
C VAL A 47 -9.68 -26.94 -4.51
N GLU A 48 -10.32 -28.09 -4.42
CA GLU A 48 -9.93 -29.15 -3.48
C GLU A 48 -8.67 -29.91 -3.92
N THR A 49 -8.44 -30.02 -5.22
CA THR A 49 -7.19 -30.57 -5.76
C THR A 49 -6.00 -29.61 -5.66
N GLY A 50 -6.27 -28.34 -5.30
CA GLY A 50 -5.25 -27.36 -4.88
C GLY A 50 -4.68 -26.47 -5.98
N TRP A 51 -5.07 -26.61 -7.26
CA TRP A 51 -4.53 -25.80 -8.34
C TRP A 51 -5.35 -24.53 -8.68
N ALA A 52 -6.66 -24.55 -8.39
CA ALA A 52 -7.58 -23.49 -8.83
C ALA A 52 -7.33 -22.14 -8.14
N VAL A 53 -7.04 -22.14 -6.83
CA VAL A 53 -6.74 -20.92 -6.08
C VAL A 53 -5.39 -20.32 -6.49
N PRO A 54 -4.29 -21.07 -6.57
CA PRO A 54 -3.04 -20.53 -7.13
C PRO A 54 -3.19 -19.94 -8.52
N LEU A 55 -3.95 -20.58 -9.42
CA LEU A 55 -4.22 -20.03 -10.75
C LEU A 55 -4.97 -18.69 -10.68
N LEU A 56 -6.02 -18.58 -9.85
CA LEU A 56 -6.75 -17.33 -9.67
C LEU A 56 -5.83 -16.20 -9.20
N ILE A 57 -4.99 -16.49 -8.20
CA ILE A 57 -4.03 -15.51 -7.65
C ILE A 57 -2.99 -15.13 -8.71
N ALA A 58 -2.45 -16.10 -9.46
CA ALA A 58 -1.49 -15.83 -10.53
C ALA A 58 -2.10 -14.97 -11.64
N CYS A 59 -3.34 -15.24 -12.05
CA CYS A 59 -4.07 -14.41 -13.01
C CYS A 59 -4.29 -13.00 -12.48
N PHE A 60 -4.67 -12.85 -11.21
CA PHE A 60 -4.82 -11.54 -10.56
C PHE A 60 -3.50 -10.75 -10.61
N VAL A 61 -2.40 -11.35 -10.18
CA VAL A 61 -1.08 -10.70 -10.19
C VAL A 61 -0.68 -10.31 -11.62
N ALA A 62 -0.82 -11.22 -12.59
CA ALA A 62 -0.43 -10.98 -13.98
C ALA A 62 -1.25 -9.84 -14.62
N ILE A 63 -2.58 -9.88 -14.48
CA ILE A 63 -3.48 -8.89 -15.10
C ILE A 63 -3.23 -7.49 -14.49
N TRP A 64 -3.12 -7.37 -13.17
CA TRP A 64 -2.88 -6.08 -12.54
C TRP A 64 -1.45 -5.56 -12.75
N THR A 65 -0.45 -6.43 -12.88
CA THR A 65 0.89 -6.02 -13.32
C THR A 65 0.85 -5.47 -14.75
N LEU A 66 0.14 -6.14 -15.65
CA LEU A 66 -0.04 -5.67 -17.02
C LEU A 66 -0.79 -4.32 -17.06
N TYR A 67 -1.84 -4.17 -16.23
CA TYR A 67 -2.51 -2.89 -16.06
C TYR A 67 -1.52 -1.77 -15.70
N LEU A 68 -0.67 -2.01 -14.70
CA LEU A 68 0.31 -1.03 -14.25
C LEU A 68 1.33 -0.70 -15.36
N ALA A 69 1.85 -1.72 -16.05
CA ALA A 69 2.81 -1.53 -17.11
C ALA A 69 2.26 -0.67 -18.26
N VAL A 70 0.97 -0.82 -18.58
CA VAL A 70 0.31 -0.03 -19.63
C VAL A 70 -0.11 1.35 -19.09
N ALA A 71 -0.78 1.41 -17.94
CA ALA A 71 -1.32 2.66 -17.38
C ALA A 71 -0.24 3.69 -17.04
N TYR A 72 0.93 3.22 -16.65
CA TYR A 72 2.07 4.06 -16.26
C TYR A 72 3.24 4.04 -17.27
N ALA A 73 3.01 3.59 -18.49
CA ALA A 73 4.04 3.50 -19.53
C ALA A 73 4.76 4.84 -19.82
N GLY A 74 4.07 5.98 -19.67
CA GLY A 74 4.65 7.32 -19.83
C GLY A 74 4.99 8.03 -18.52
N GLY A 75 4.80 7.35 -17.38
CA GLY A 75 4.91 8.01 -16.08
C GLY A 75 5.61 7.16 -15.03
N GLY A 76 6.84 7.10 -14.88
CA GLY A 76 7.65 6.38 -13.90
C GLY A 76 6.98 5.76 -12.65
N LEU A 77 7.72 5.10 -11.81
CA LEU A 77 7.24 4.49 -10.57
C LEU A 77 6.73 5.53 -9.57
N HIS A 78 5.85 5.10 -8.67
CA HIS A 78 5.39 5.96 -7.57
C HIS A 78 6.56 6.34 -6.64
N PRO A 79 6.62 7.60 -6.14
CA PRO A 79 7.68 8.04 -5.23
C PRO A 79 7.94 7.12 -4.06
N ASP A 80 6.89 6.59 -3.41
CA ASP A 80 7.02 5.63 -2.29
C ASP A 80 7.77 4.35 -2.69
N THR A 81 7.56 3.86 -3.92
CA THR A 81 8.23 2.66 -4.43
C THR A 81 9.70 2.95 -4.72
N LEU A 82 9.99 4.13 -5.28
CA LEU A 82 11.34 4.62 -5.51
C LEU A 82 12.08 4.85 -4.18
N GLU A 83 11.41 5.45 -3.18
CA GLU A 83 11.95 5.62 -1.83
C GLU A 83 12.32 4.26 -1.20
N ALA A 84 11.39 3.29 -1.25
CA ALA A 84 11.63 1.97 -0.68
C ALA A 84 12.85 1.29 -1.29
N TRP A 85 13.03 1.37 -2.63
CA TRP A 85 14.19 0.83 -3.30
C TRP A 85 15.47 1.63 -2.96
N THR A 86 15.43 2.96 -3.05
CA THR A 86 16.59 3.83 -2.85
C THR A 86 17.16 3.68 -1.44
N LEU A 87 16.30 3.65 -0.43
CA LEU A 87 16.72 3.45 0.96
C LEU A 87 17.15 2.00 1.22
N GLY A 88 16.44 1.04 0.61
CA GLY A 88 16.73 -0.39 0.75
C GLY A 88 18.09 -0.83 0.19
N ARG A 89 18.68 -0.07 -0.75
CA ARG A 89 20.05 -0.34 -1.27
C ARG A 89 21.10 -0.43 -0.16
N HIS A 90 20.87 0.27 0.94
CA HIS A 90 21.70 0.24 2.13
C HIS A 90 20.97 -0.49 3.24
N PHE A 91 21.41 -1.72 3.55
CA PHE A 91 20.80 -2.47 4.64
C PHE A 91 20.94 -1.68 5.95
N ALA A 92 19.80 -1.37 6.55
CA ALA A 92 19.71 -0.71 7.85
C ALA A 92 18.58 -1.33 8.67
N TRP A 93 18.68 -1.21 9.99
CA TRP A 93 17.62 -1.65 10.90
C TRP A 93 16.47 -0.66 11.03
N GLY A 94 16.51 0.45 10.29
CA GLY A 94 15.46 1.46 10.19
C GLY A 94 15.84 2.54 9.20
N TYR A 95 14.87 3.32 8.73
CA TYR A 95 15.03 4.44 7.84
C TYR A 95 14.35 5.70 8.42
N PRO A 96 14.66 6.92 7.95
CA PRO A 96 14.20 8.16 8.58
C PRO A 96 12.68 8.26 8.78
N LYS A 97 11.90 7.83 7.80
CA LYS A 97 10.42 7.92 7.83
C LYS A 97 9.75 6.64 8.30
N HIS A 98 10.34 5.47 8.01
CA HIS A 98 9.67 4.18 8.15
C HIS A 98 10.59 3.12 8.76
N PRO A 99 10.03 2.12 9.46
CA PRO A 99 10.74 0.90 9.81
C PRO A 99 11.27 0.18 8.56
N PRO A 100 12.18 -0.81 8.70
CA PRO A 100 13.05 -1.23 7.61
C PRO A 100 12.43 -2.18 6.57
N LEU A 101 11.29 -2.81 6.83
CA LEU A 101 10.79 -3.95 6.04
C LEU A 101 10.55 -3.61 4.55
N THR A 102 10.04 -2.43 4.25
CA THR A 102 9.80 -2.02 2.85
C THR A 102 11.10 -1.95 2.05
N GLY A 103 12.13 -1.36 2.64
CA GLY A 103 13.47 -1.32 2.03
C GLY A 103 14.06 -2.71 1.87
N TRP A 104 13.95 -3.59 2.88
CA TRP A 104 14.46 -4.96 2.78
C TRP A 104 13.78 -5.76 1.67
N VAL A 105 12.46 -5.64 1.52
CA VAL A 105 11.72 -6.33 0.45
C VAL A 105 12.13 -5.80 -0.91
N ALA A 106 12.21 -4.48 -1.09
CA ALA A 106 12.60 -3.87 -2.36
C ALA A 106 14.04 -4.24 -2.75
N ALA A 107 14.97 -4.24 -1.80
CA ALA A 107 16.36 -4.65 -2.02
C ALA A 107 16.47 -6.13 -2.38
N SER A 108 15.80 -7.00 -1.63
CA SER A 108 15.80 -8.45 -1.89
C SER A 108 15.21 -8.77 -3.26
N TRP A 109 14.15 -8.08 -3.65
CA TRP A 109 13.54 -8.22 -4.97
C TRP A 109 14.51 -7.82 -6.09
N SER A 110 15.13 -6.65 -5.95
CA SER A 110 16.05 -6.10 -6.96
C SER A 110 17.37 -6.88 -7.07
N ALA A 111 17.71 -7.68 -6.06
CA ALA A 111 18.84 -8.62 -6.15
C ALA A 111 18.55 -9.85 -7.03
N ILE A 112 17.26 -10.15 -7.29
CA ILE A 112 16.82 -11.34 -8.04
C ILE A 112 16.25 -10.94 -9.41
N PHE A 113 15.49 -9.84 -9.46
CA PHE A 113 14.77 -9.38 -10.64
C PHE A 113 15.40 -8.10 -11.21
N PRO A 114 15.24 -7.83 -12.52
CA PRO A 114 15.84 -6.67 -13.15
C PRO A 114 15.31 -5.36 -12.56
N LEU A 115 16.15 -4.33 -12.53
CA LEU A 115 15.80 -3.00 -12.04
C LEU A 115 15.05 -2.23 -13.13
N THR A 116 13.76 -2.45 -13.22
CA THR A 116 12.85 -1.86 -14.23
C THR A 116 11.49 -1.55 -13.61
N ASP A 117 10.72 -0.65 -14.23
CA ASP A 117 9.39 -0.28 -13.75
C ASP A 117 8.46 -1.48 -13.61
N TRP A 118 8.37 -2.31 -14.67
CA TRP A 118 7.48 -3.48 -14.65
C TRP A 118 7.87 -4.49 -13.56
N SER A 119 9.15 -4.61 -13.24
CA SER A 119 9.64 -5.52 -12.20
C SER A 119 9.18 -5.07 -10.81
N LEU A 120 9.30 -3.77 -10.48
CA LEU A 120 8.83 -3.24 -9.19
C LEU A 120 7.29 -3.19 -9.12
N GLN A 121 6.61 -3.00 -10.25
CA GLN A 121 5.16 -3.16 -10.34
C GLN A 121 4.73 -4.61 -10.09
N LEU A 122 5.46 -5.60 -10.64
CA LEU A 122 5.25 -7.01 -10.34
C LEU A 122 5.50 -7.32 -8.86
N MET A 123 6.53 -6.74 -8.24
CA MET A 123 6.78 -6.85 -6.79
C MET A 123 5.57 -6.40 -5.98
N ALA A 124 5.00 -5.25 -6.30
CA ALA A 124 3.83 -4.72 -5.63
C ALA A 124 2.62 -5.68 -5.74
N MET A 125 2.36 -6.18 -6.95
CA MET A 125 1.24 -7.11 -7.18
C MET A 125 1.52 -8.52 -6.65
N ALA A 126 2.78 -8.98 -6.64
CA ALA A 126 3.17 -10.24 -6.00
C ALA A 126 2.95 -10.19 -4.48
N ASN A 127 3.22 -9.06 -3.83
CA ASN A 127 2.90 -8.85 -2.42
C ASN A 127 1.38 -8.95 -2.16
N ALA A 128 0.53 -8.37 -3.02
CA ALA A 128 -0.93 -8.53 -2.93
C ALA A 128 -1.36 -9.99 -3.19
N GLY A 129 -0.73 -10.67 -4.13
CA GLY A 129 -0.93 -12.10 -4.37
C GLY A 129 -0.57 -12.94 -3.16
N LEU A 130 0.55 -12.66 -2.50
CA LEU A 130 0.97 -13.33 -1.27
C LEU A 130 -0.02 -13.09 -0.11
N ALA A 131 -0.58 -11.88 -0.02
CA ALA A 131 -1.68 -11.58 0.91
C ALA A 131 -2.88 -12.52 0.68
N LEU A 132 -3.31 -12.66 -0.57
CA LEU A 132 -4.41 -13.57 -0.93
C LEU A 132 -4.10 -15.04 -0.62
N VAL A 133 -2.83 -15.48 -0.75
CA VAL A 133 -2.40 -16.82 -0.33
C VAL A 133 -2.62 -17.01 1.17
N PHE A 134 -2.20 -16.06 2.02
CA PHE A 134 -2.38 -16.18 3.47
C PHE A 134 -3.84 -16.08 3.88
N VAL A 135 -4.64 -15.26 3.20
CA VAL A 135 -6.09 -15.23 3.40
C VAL A 135 -6.74 -16.57 3.07
N ASP A 136 -6.35 -17.23 1.97
CA ASP A 136 -6.82 -18.59 1.67
C ASP A 136 -6.41 -19.59 2.76
N ARG A 137 -5.19 -19.48 3.32
CA ARG A 137 -4.73 -20.33 4.43
C ARG A 137 -5.59 -20.15 5.69
N ILE A 138 -6.04 -18.94 5.97
CA ILE A 138 -6.99 -18.68 7.06
C ILE A 138 -8.36 -19.27 6.73
N ALA A 139 -8.91 -18.95 5.54
CA ALA A 139 -10.24 -19.39 5.13
C ALA A 139 -10.39 -20.93 5.13
N ARG A 140 -9.32 -21.65 4.73
CA ARG A 140 -9.26 -23.14 4.76
C ARG A 140 -9.51 -23.76 6.12
N GLN A 141 -9.33 -23.03 7.22
CA GLN A 141 -9.59 -23.54 8.55
C GLN A 141 -11.09 -23.61 8.87
N PHE A 142 -11.90 -22.88 8.11
CA PHE A 142 -13.32 -22.67 8.41
C PHE A 142 -14.25 -23.19 7.31
N VAL A 143 -13.82 -23.11 6.04
CA VAL A 143 -14.65 -23.46 4.87
C VAL A 143 -13.85 -24.25 3.83
N THR A 144 -14.58 -25.04 3.05
CA THR A 144 -14.05 -25.85 1.94
C THR A 144 -14.64 -25.40 0.60
N GLY A 145 -14.10 -25.89 -0.50
CA GLY A 145 -14.62 -25.69 -1.84
C GLY A 145 -14.65 -24.22 -2.28
N HIS A 146 -15.66 -23.90 -3.04
CA HIS A 146 -15.79 -22.59 -3.70
C HIS A 146 -16.05 -21.41 -2.74
N LYS A 147 -16.45 -21.63 -1.48
CA LYS A 147 -16.53 -20.55 -0.47
C LYS A 147 -15.16 -19.88 -0.25
N ARG A 148 -14.06 -20.64 -0.36
CA ARG A 148 -12.69 -20.07 -0.29
C ARG A 148 -12.43 -19.09 -1.43
N VAL A 149 -12.82 -19.45 -2.66
CA VAL A 149 -12.73 -18.58 -3.83
C VAL A 149 -13.56 -17.31 -3.63
N LEU A 150 -14.76 -17.45 -3.06
CA LEU A 150 -15.63 -16.31 -2.79
C LEU A 150 -14.98 -15.28 -1.83
N VAL A 151 -14.30 -15.74 -0.77
CA VAL A 151 -13.52 -14.85 0.11
C VAL A 151 -12.50 -14.02 -0.68
N LEU A 152 -11.74 -14.69 -1.55
CA LEU A 152 -10.71 -14.01 -2.36
C LEU A 152 -11.32 -13.03 -3.37
N LEU A 153 -12.40 -13.41 -4.05
CA LEU A 153 -13.08 -12.54 -5.01
C LEU A 153 -13.64 -11.28 -4.35
N LEU A 154 -14.21 -11.39 -3.14
CA LEU A 154 -14.68 -10.22 -2.40
C LEU A 154 -13.52 -9.28 -2.05
N LEU A 155 -12.34 -9.81 -1.69
CA LEU A 155 -11.15 -8.98 -1.46
C LEU A 155 -10.64 -8.33 -2.75
N MET A 156 -10.65 -9.06 -3.86
CA MET A 156 -10.25 -8.53 -5.17
C MET A 156 -11.12 -7.37 -5.65
N LEU A 157 -12.31 -7.17 -5.06
CA LEU A 157 -13.18 -6.02 -5.32
C LEU A 157 -12.85 -4.80 -4.44
N THR A 158 -12.03 -4.97 -3.39
CA THR A 158 -11.71 -3.86 -2.49
C THR A 158 -10.60 -2.97 -3.04
N PRO A 159 -10.63 -1.65 -2.78
CA PRO A 159 -9.56 -0.73 -3.15
C PRO A 159 -8.19 -1.13 -2.57
N ALA A 160 -8.18 -1.82 -1.42
CA ALA A 160 -6.95 -2.27 -0.77
C ALA A 160 -6.09 -3.16 -1.69
N TYR A 161 -6.72 -4.09 -2.42
CA TYR A 161 -6.04 -5.04 -3.29
C TYR A 161 -5.87 -4.55 -4.73
N GLN A 162 -6.62 -3.54 -5.14
CA GLN A 162 -6.55 -2.99 -6.50
C GLN A 162 -5.69 -1.72 -6.54
N PHE A 163 -6.04 -0.67 -5.80
CA PHE A 163 -5.37 0.63 -5.91
C PHE A 163 -4.21 0.79 -4.93
N HIS A 164 -4.42 0.43 -3.65
CA HIS A 164 -3.37 0.62 -2.63
C HIS A 164 -2.24 -0.38 -2.76
N ALA A 165 -2.53 -1.61 -3.19
CA ALA A 165 -1.54 -2.63 -3.47
C ALA A 165 -0.56 -2.23 -4.59
N GLN A 166 -0.99 -1.39 -5.55
CA GLN A 166 -0.17 -0.95 -6.68
C GLN A 166 1.01 -0.05 -6.28
N ARG A 167 0.90 0.61 -5.12
CA ARG A 167 1.94 1.48 -4.57
C ARG A 167 2.69 0.72 -3.48
N PHE A 168 3.85 0.18 -3.81
CA PHE A 168 4.62 -0.55 -2.81
C PHE A 168 5.20 0.45 -1.78
N ASN A 169 4.67 0.40 -0.57
CA ASN A 169 5.04 1.26 0.55
C ASN A 169 4.80 0.56 1.90
N ALA A 170 4.97 1.28 3.00
CA ALA A 170 4.79 0.76 4.35
C ALA A 170 3.36 0.24 4.65
N ASN A 171 2.32 0.71 3.96
CA ASN A 171 0.96 0.15 4.09
C ASN A 171 0.80 -1.10 3.21
N ALA A 172 1.32 -1.06 1.98
CA ALA A 172 1.18 -2.15 1.02
C ALA A 172 1.87 -3.43 1.50
N VAL A 173 3.08 -3.35 2.08
CA VAL A 173 3.79 -4.53 2.60
C VAL A 173 2.99 -5.24 3.68
N LEU A 174 2.20 -4.51 4.47
CA LEU A 174 1.36 -5.07 5.52
C LEU A 174 0.16 -5.87 4.99
N LEU A 175 -0.26 -5.67 3.73
CA LEU A 175 -1.31 -6.49 3.13
C LEU A 175 -0.98 -7.99 3.18
N ALA A 176 0.30 -8.37 3.01
CA ALA A 176 0.75 -9.75 3.14
C ALA A 176 1.08 -10.14 4.58
N VAL A 177 1.74 -9.25 5.32
CA VAL A 177 2.25 -9.57 6.67
C VAL A 177 1.15 -9.70 7.69
N TRP A 178 0.08 -8.89 7.63
CA TRP A 178 -1.02 -8.98 8.59
C TRP A 178 -1.81 -10.30 8.48
N PRO A 179 -2.24 -10.77 7.30
CA PRO A 179 -2.85 -12.09 7.18
C PRO A 179 -1.90 -13.23 7.60
N LEU A 180 -0.60 -13.13 7.28
CA LEU A 180 0.39 -14.10 7.72
C LEU A 180 0.47 -14.18 9.24
N ALA A 181 0.63 -13.04 9.93
CA ALA A 181 0.68 -12.97 11.38
C ALA A 181 -0.63 -13.48 12.01
N THR A 182 -1.78 -13.13 11.43
CA THR A 182 -3.09 -13.60 11.89
C THR A 182 -3.24 -15.11 11.71
N TRP A 183 -2.80 -15.67 10.59
CA TRP A 183 -2.79 -17.11 10.39
C TRP A 183 -1.93 -17.84 11.44
N CYS A 184 -0.71 -17.34 11.67
CA CYS A 184 0.18 -17.88 12.69
C CYS A 184 -0.46 -17.79 14.09
N PHE A 185 -1.10 -16.66 14.43
CA PHE A 185 -1.76 -16.46 15.71
C PHE A 185 -2.93 -17.43 15.93
N LEU A 186 -3.81 -17.61 14.93
CA LEU A 186 -4.90 -18.59 15.00
C LEU A 186 -4.36 -19.99 15.28
N ARG A 187 -3.31 -20.40 14.54
CA ARG A 187 -2.69 -21.72 14.72
C ARG A 187 -2.01 -21.87 16.09
N ALA A 188 -1.33 -20.82 16.56
CA ALA A 188 -0.69 -20.84 17.88
C ALA A 188 -1.71 -20.90 19.01
N PHE A 189 -2.81 -20.17 18.89
CA PHE A 189 -3.90 -20.18 19.89
C PHE A 189 -4.60 -21.53 19.94
N GLU A 190 -4.89 -22.15 18.79
CA GLU A 190 -5.56 -23.44 18.68
C GLU A 190 -4.67 -24.58 19.15
N THR A 191 -3.45 -24.68 18.61
CA THR A 191 -2.57 -25.84 18.82
C THR A 191 -1.65 -25.71 20.03
N ARG A 192 -1.33 -24.47 20.44
CA ARG A 192 -0.35 -24.15 21.48
C ARG A 192 1.07 -24.69 21.17
N ALA A 193 1.32 -25.05 19.93
CA ALA A 193 2.60 -25.61 19.50
C ALA A 193 3.70 -24.54 19.47
N VAL A 194 4.90 -24.91 19.93
CA VAL A 194 6.08 -24.02 20.01
C VAL A 194 6.44 -23.43 18.65
N SER A 195 6.36 -24.21 17.57
CA SER A 195 6.65 -23.75 16.22
C SER A 195 5.74 -22.60 15.78
N TRP A 196 4.44 -22.69 16.07
CA TRP A 196 3.51 -21.61 15.77
C TRP A 196 3.71 -20.41 16.70
N ALA A 197 4.10 -20.62 17.95
CA ALA A 197 4.44 -19.54 18.86
C ALA A 197 5.65 -18.75 18.37
N ILE A 198 6.71 -19.42 17.91
CA ILE A 198 7.87 -18.78 17.25
C ILE A 198 7.43 -18.02 16.01
N ALA A 199 6.58 -18.61 15.16
CA ALA A 199 6.08 -17.97 13.96
C ALA A 199 5.28 -16.69 14.27
N VAL A 200 4.44 -16.69 15.32
CA VAL A 200 3.72 -15.47 15.78
C VAL A 200 4.71 -14.38 16.18
N GLY A 201 5.68 -14.69 17.04
CA GLY A 201 6.67 -13.72 17.49
C GLY A 201 7.41 -13.09 16.32
N PHE A 202 7.90 -13.91 15.40
CA PHE A 202 8.63 -13.41 14.22
C PHE A 202 7.73 -12.59 13.28
N THR A 203 6.51 -13.05 12.97
CA THR A 203 5.62 -12.36 12.03
C THR A 203 5.04 -11.06 12.61
N THR A 204 4.83 -10.97 13.93
CA THR A 204 4.45 -9.72 14.59
C THR A 204 5.61 -8.73 14.60
N ALA A 205 6.86 -9.19 14.80
CA ALA A 205 8.04 -8.34 14.65
C ALA A 205 8.18 -7.83 13.20
N LEU A 206 7.96 -8.67 12.18
CA LEU A 206 7.91 -8.22 10.78
C LEU A 206 6.81 -7.19 10.54
N ALA A 207 5.63 -7.36 11.12
CA ALA A 207 4.56 -6.39 11.00
C ALA A 207 4.96 -5.03 11.61
N MET A 208 5.61 -5.04 12.77
CA MET A 208 6.16 -3.82 13.39
C MET A 208 7.29 -3.22 12.57
N ALA A 209 8.15 -4.05 11.98
CA ALA A 209 9.21 -3.61 11.06
C ALA A 209 8.65 -3.09 9.72
N GLY A 210 7.39 -3.35 9.37
CA GLY A 210 6.69 -2.74 8.24
C GLY A 210 6.13 -1.36 8.56
N LYS A 211 5.42 -1.24 9.67
CA LYS A 211 4.85 0.03 10.15
C LYS A 211 4.44 -0.08 11.62
N TYR A 212 4.71 0.93 12.42
CA TYR A 212 4.36 0.95 13.86
C TYR A 212 2.86 0.84 14.13
N TYR A 213 2.02 1.22 13.17
CA TYR A 213 0.57 0.98 13.25
C TYR A 213 0.23 -0.50 13.51
N SER A 214 1.12 -1.44 13.20
CA SER A 214 0.93 -2.86 13.49
C SER A 214 0.89 -3.18 14.98
N ILE A 215 1.22 -2.23 15.87
CA ILE A 215 1.00 -2.36 17.31
C ILE A 215 -0.48 -2.66 17.62
N PHE A 216 -1.40 -2.10 16.82
CA PHE A 216 -2.82 -2.36 16.96
C PHE A 216 -3.21 -3.80 16.59
N LEU A 217 -2.51 -4.43 15.64
CA LEU A 217 -2.70 -5.87 15.37
C LEU A 217 -2.21 -6.72 16.56
N VAL A 218 -1.02 -6.41 17.08
CA VAL A 218 -0.43 -7.14 18.23
C VAL A 218 -1.31 -6.99 19.47
N ALA A 219 -1.76 -5.78 19.75
CA ALA A 219 -2.71 -5.50 20.84
C ALA A 219 -4.05 -6.22 20.62
N SER A 220 -4.52 -6.32 19.37
CA SER A 220 -5.75 -7.03 19.00
C SER A 220 -5.61 -8.55 19.21
N PHE A 221 -4.44 -9.13 18.97
CA PHE A 221 -4.19 -10.54 19.31
C PHE A 221 -4.27 -10.77 20.81
N THR A 222 -3.69 -9.88 21.61
CA THR A 222 -3.76 -9.96 23.07
C THR A 222 -5.20 -9.79 23.56
N PHE A 223 -5.91 -8.78 23.05
CA PHE A 223 -7.33 -8.56 23.35
C PHE A 223 -8.18 -9.78 23.00
N ALA A 224 -8.02 -10.32 21.79
CA ALA A 224 -8.76 -11.49 21.32
C ALA A 224 -8.49 -12.73 22.19
N ALA A 225 -7.22 -12.96 22.55
CA ALA A 225 -6.83 -14.05 23.42
C ALA A 225 -7.46 -13.93 24.83
N LEU A 226 -7.52 -12.73 25.39
CA LEU A 226 -8.12 -12.45 26.69
C LEU A 226 -9.66 -12.54 26.67
N ALA A 227 -10.30 -12.11 25.60
CA ALA A 227 -11.75 -12.15 25.43
C ALA A 227 -12.29 -13.55 25.12
N HIS A 228 -11.44 -14.44 24.58
CA HIS A 228 -11.86 -15.77 24.14
C HIS A 228 -12.12 -16.72 25.32
N PRO A 229 -13.18 -17.58 25.28
CA PRO A 229 -13.48 -18.54 26.35
C PRO A 229 -12.31 -19.49 26.70
N ALA A 230 -11.49 -19.89 25.71
CA ALA A 230 -10.33 -20.76 25.90
C ALA A 230 -9.06 -20.03 26.41
N ARG A 231 -9.17 -18.77 26.86
CA ARG A 231 -8.04 -17.96 27.37
C ARG A 231 -7.18 -18.66 28.41
N GLY A 232 -7.82 -19.35 29.38
CA GLY A 232 -7.09 -20.05 30.43
C GLY A 232 -6.12 -21.10 29.88
N ALA A 233 -6.57 -21.92 28.92
CA ALA A 233 -5.73 -22.92 28.29
C ALA A 233 -4.60 -22.34 27.44
N TYR A 234 -4.79 -21.16 26.83
CA TYR A 234 -3.76 -20.48 26.06
C TYR A 234 -2.71 -19.85 26.97
N PHE A 235 -3.11 -19.07 27.97
CA PHE A 235 -2.18 -18.37 28.86
C PHE A 235 -1.46 -19.27 29.86
N SER A 236 -2.00 -20.47 30.18
CA SER A 236 -1.30 -21.49 30.95
C SER A 236 -0.27 -22.30 30.13
N SER A 237 -0.28 -22.15 28.80
CA SER A 237 0.71 -22.81 27.92
C SER A 237 1.95 -21.90 27.73
N ALA A 238 3.03 -22.47 27.19
CA ALA A 238 4.23 -21.74 26.84
C ALA A 238 4.05 -20.81 25.60
N SER A 239 2.99 -21.01 24.81
CA SER A 239 2.82 -20.38 23.50
C SER A 239 2.84 -18.85 23.54
N PRO A 240 2.02 -18.12 24.35
CA PRO A 240 2.04 -16.67 24.36
C PRO A 240 3.38 -16.09 24.82
N TRP A 241 4.03 -16.75 25.77
CA TRP A 241 5.31 -16.31 26.33
C TRP A 241 6.46 -16.47 25.33
N ILE A 242 6.51 -17.59 24.62
CA ILE A 242 7.46 -17.82 23.52
C ILE A 242 7.23 -16.77 22.42
N SER A 243 5.97 -16.50 22.05
CA SER A 243 5.65 -15.48 21.04
C SER A 243 6.16 -14.11 21.46
N ALA A 244 5.97 -13.72 22.71
CA ALA A 244 6.45 -12.44 23.24
C ALA A 244 7.98 -12.35 23.22
N VAL A 245 8.67 -13.38 23.73
CA VAL A 245 10.15 -13.42 23.77
C VAL A 245 10.74 -13.36 22.34
N VAL A 246 10.23 -14.18 21.42
CA VAL A 246 10.72 -14.20 20.04
C VAL A 246 10.42 -12.87 19.33
N GLY A 247 9.23 -12.29 19.53
CA GLY A 247 8.87 -11.01 18.95
C GLY A 247 9.78 -9.87 19.42
N LEU A 248 10.04 -9.78 20.72
CA LEU A 248 10.95 -8.80 21.32
C LEU A 248 12.39 -9.02 20.84
N ALA A 249 12.87 -10.27 20.81
CA ALA A 249 14.19 -10.59 20.32
C ALA A 249 14.38 -10.23 18.83
N ALA A 250 13.38 -10.55 17.99
CA ALA A 250 13.42 -10.22 16.57
C ALA A 250 13.36 -8.71 16.30
N LEU A 251 12.68 -7.95 17.16
CA LEU A 251 12.56 -6.50 17.04
C LEU A 251 13.75 -5.74 17.69
N SER A 252 14.54 -6.40 18.54
CA SER A 252 15.61 -5.76 19.31
C SER A 252 16.65 -5.00 18.46
N PRO A 253 17.08 -5.48 17.25
CA PRO A 253 18.01 -4.70 16.43
C PRO A 253 17.43 -3.37 15.95
N HIS A 254 16.12 -3.35 15.63
CA HIS A 254 15.43 -2.13 15.28
C HIS A 254 15.29 -1.17 16.47
N VAL A 255 14.97 -1.70 17.66
CA VAL A 255 14.91 -0.90 18.90
C VAL A 255 16.28 -0.32 19.24
N HIS A 256 17.35 -1.09 19.09
CA HIS A 256 18.72 -0.60 19.26
C HIS A 256 19.04 0.53 18.25
N TRP A 257 18.66 0.34 16.98
CA TRP A 257 18.81 1.39 15.97
C TRP A 257 18.08 2.68 16.36
N LEU A 258 16.83 2.59 16.81
CA LEU A 258 16.08 3.76 17.30
C LEU A 258 16.79 4.46 18.46
N ALA A 259 17.31 3.71 19.42
CA ALA A 259 18.01 4.26 20.59
C ALA A 259 19.31 4.97 20.21
N THR A 260 20.01 4.49 19.19
CA THR A 260 21.32 5.04 18.76
C THR A 260 21.22 6.17 17.74
N THR A 261 20.08 6.30 17.04
CA THR A 261 19.88 7.32 15.98
C THR A 261 18.97 8.47 16.39
N GLY A 262 18.54 8.53 17.66
CA GLY A 262 17.62 9.58 18.15
C GLY A 262 16.17 9.40 17.71
N ALA A 263 15.78 8.19 17.28
CA ALA A 263 14.42 7.79 16.95
C ALA A 263 13.71 8.70 15.91
N PRO A 264 14.30 9.01 14.76
CA PRO A 264 13.76 9.98 13.79
C PRO A 264 12.35 9.61 13.32
N THR A 265 12.03 8.32 13.21
CA THR A 265 10.70 7.82 12.84
C THR A 265 9.63 8.14 13.88
N PHE A 266 9.96 8.16 15.17
CA PHE A 266 9.03 8.58 16.22
C PHE A 266 8.81 10.08 16.20
N THR A 267 9.86 10.87 16.00
CA THR A 267 9.75 12.32 15.85
C THR A 267 8.86 12.69 14.67
N TYR A 268 9.00 11.98 13.55
CA TYR A 268 8.12 12.14 12.40
C TYR A 268 6.65 11.82 12.74
N ALA A 269 6.38 10.74 13.47
CA ALA A 269 5.03 10.36 13.87
C ALA A 269 4.42 11.34 14.88
N LEU A 270 5.20 11.81 15.84
CA LEU A 270 4.74 12.76 16.87
C LEU A 270 4.43 14.16 16.32
N ASN A 271 5.13 14.60 15.28
CA ASN A 271 4.87 15.88 14.64
C ASN A 271 3.48 15.94 13.97
N HIS A 272 2.80 14.81 13.79
CA HIS A 272 1.43 14.71 13.29
C HIS A 272 0.39 14.57 14.42
N ALA A 273 0.80 14.64 15.69
CA ALA A 273 -0.05 14.46 16.87
C ALA A 273 -0.41 15.82 17.52
N ASN A 274 -1.17 16.66 16.83
CA ASN A 274 -1.56 18.00 17.34
C ASN A 274 -3.09 18.21 17.36
N GLY A 275 -3.87 17.16 17.58
CA GLY A 275 -5.34 17.23 17.56
C GLY A 275 -5.96 17.72 18.87
N THR A 276 -7.11 18.39 18.76
CA THR A 276 -8.03 18.67 19.88
C THR A 276 -9.01 17.49 20.05
N ALA A 277 -9.70 17.38 21.20
CA ALA A 277 -10.70 16.34 21.41
C ALA A 277 -11.82 16.33 20.33
N VAL A 278 -12.19 17.51 19.81
CA VAL A 278 -13.18 17.63 18.74
C VAL A 278 -12.62 17.14 17.40
N SER A 279 -11.37 17.51 17.06
CA SER A 279 -10.72 17.00 15.84
C SER A 279 -10.54 15.49 15.89
N SER A 280 -10.19 14.91 17.04
CA SER A 280 -10.05 13.46 17.20
C SER A 280 -11.37 12.69 17.01
N LEU A 281 -12.50 13.25 17.45
CA LEU A 281 -13.81 12.64 17.19
C LEU A 281 -14.15 12.67 15.70
N PHE A 282 -13.83 13.77 15.02
CA PHE A 282 -14.01 13.88 13.56
C PHE A 282 -13.11 12.91 12.79
N GLU A 283 -11.84 12.79 13.20
CA GLU A 283 -10.91 11.81 12.63
C GLU A 283 -11.37 10.36 12.85
N ALA A 284 -11.84 10.02 14.05
CA ALA A 284 -12.41 8.70 14.34
C ALA A 284 -13.63 8.39 13.45
N TRP A 285 -14.49 9.39 13.23
CA TRP A 285 -15.64 9.27 12.33
C TRP A 285 -15.21 9.07 10.86
N ASN A 286 -14.28 9.89 10.38
CA ASN A 286 -13.72 9.78 9.04
C ASN A 286 -13.03 8.42 8.82
N PHE A 287 -12.31 7.93 9.83
CA PHE A 287 -11.70 6.60 9.81
C PHE A 287 -12.75 5.50 9.59
N LEU A 288 -13.84 5.51 10.37
CA LEU A 288 -14.92 4.52 10.23
C LEU A 288 -15.63 4.64 8.88
N LEU A 289 -15.92 5.85 8.42
CA LEU A 289 -16.52 6.08 7.11
C LEU A 289 -15.61 5.61 5.96
N GLY A 290 -14.32 5.91 6.05
CA GLY A 290 -13.34 5.45 5.06
C GLY A 290 -13.21 3.93 5.04
N LEU A 291 -13.28 3.26 6.20
CA LEU A 291 -13.28 1.81 6.27
C LEU A 291 -14.56 1.21 5.66
N LEU A 292 -15.73 1.79 5.96
CA LEU A 292 -17.00 1.41 5.36
C LEU A 292 -16.98 1.61 3.84
N ALA A 293 -16.45 2.73 3.37
CA ALA A 293 -16.27 2.99 1.93
C ALA A 293 -15.37 1.93 1.28
N ALA A 294 -14.27 1.55 1.94
CA ALA A 294 -13.32 0.56 1.43
C ALA A 294 -13.93 -0.85 1.26
N ILE A 295 -14.88 -1.23 2.10
CA ILE A 295 -15.57 -2.54 2.02
C ILE A 295 -16.92 -2.47 1.29
N SER A 296 -17.41 -1.28 0.94
CA SER A 296 -18.79 -1.07 0.46
C SER A 296 -19.16 -1.94 -0.73
N VAL A 297 -18.33 -1.99 -1.77
CA VAL A 297 -18.58 -2.80 -2.98
C VAL A 297 -18.65 -4.29 -2.61
N SER A 298 -17.72 -4.79 -1.83
CA SER A 298 -17.70 -6.18 -1.39
C SER A 298 -18.87 -6.51 -0.47
N ALA A 299 -19.27 -5.57 0.39
CA ALA A 299 -20.42 -5.73 1.26
C ALA A 299 -21.73 -5.79 0.45
N VAL A 300 -21.92 -4.91 -0.53
CA VAL A 300 -23.07 -4.94 -1.43
C VAL A 300 -23.12 -6.25 -2.22
N VAL A 301 -22.01 -6.66 -2.81
CA VAL A 301 -21.93 -7.94 -3.54
C VAL A 301 -22.27 -9.12 -2.61
N TRP A 302 -21.72 -9.11 -1.40
CA TRP A 302 -22.06 -10.12 -0.40
C TRP A 302 -23.55 -10.13 -0.06
N MET A 303 -24.17 -8.96 0.19
CA MET A 303 -25.60 -8.84 0.48
C MET A 303 -26.46 -9.36 -0.68
N LEU A 304 -26.07 -9.11 -1.92
CA LEU A 304 -26.75 -9.65 -3.11
C LEU A 304 -26.65 -11.18 -3.20
N ILE A 305 -25.50 -11.76 -2.86
CA ILE A 305 -25.29 -13.22 -2.83
C ILE A 305 -26.11 -13.87 -1.70
N ALA A 306 -26.10 -13.26 -0.52
CA ALA A 306 -26.80 -13.77 0.65
C ALA A 306 -28.35 -13.64 0.51
N GLY A 307 -28.83 -12.56 -0.12
CA GLY A 307 -30.25 -12.32 -0.38
C GLY A 307 -31.10 -12.39 0.89
N ALA A 308 -32.23 -13.10 0.83
CA ALA A 308 -33.15 -13.26 1.96
C ALA A 308 -32.52 -13.99 3.18
N ARG A 309 -31.41 -14.72 2.97
CA ARG A 309 -30.69 -15.43 4.02
C ARG A 309 -29.89 -14.50 4.96
N LEU A 310 -29.75 -13.23 4.60
CA LEU A 310 -29.19 -12.21 5.52
C LEU A 310 -29.93 -12.16 6.87
N LYS A 311 -31.21 -12.50 6.91
CA LYS A 311 -31.99 -12.57 8.16
C LYS A 311 -31.48 -13.64 9.13
N GLN A 312 -30.78 -14.66 8.63
CA GLN A 312 -30.19 -15.75 9.43
C GLN A 312 -28.77 -15.40 9.93
N PHE A 313 -28.17 -14.33 9.39
CA PHE A 313 -26.78 -13.98 9.72
C PHE A 313 -26.54 -13.74 11.21
N PRO A 314 -27.43 -13.10 12.00
CA PRO A 314 -27.23 -12.97 13.44
C PRO A 314 -27.16 -14.32 14.17
N ASP A 315 -27.99 -15.28 13.78
CA ASP A 315 -28.02 -16.63 14.38
C ASP A 315 -26.79 -17.42 13.99
N ASP A 316 -26.39 -17.39 12.72
CA ASP A 316 -25.15 -17.98 12.23
C ASP A 316 -23.92 -17.39 12.93
N PHE A 317 -23.94 -16.08 13.13
CA PHE A 317 -22.85 -15.35 13.80
C PHE A 317 -22.76 -15.73 15.29
N ALA A 318 -23.89 -15.88 15.97
CA ALA A 318 -23.95 -16.34 17.37
C ALA A 318 -23.43 -17.78 17.53
N ALA A 319 -23.71 -18.63 16.52
CA ALA A 319 -23.30 -20.05 16.49
C ALA A 319 -21.91 -20.28 15.88
N MET A 320 -21.13 -19.22 15.61
CA MET A 320 -19.85 -19.34 14.91
C MET A 320 -18.83 -20.23 15.63
N ASN A 321 -17.98 -20.88 14.84
CA ASN A 321 -16.86 -21.67 15.28
C ASN A 321 -15.94 -20.87 16.24
N PRO A 322 -15.38 -21.49 17.31
CA PRO A 322 -14.48 -20.80 18.25
C PRO A 322 -13.29 -20.09 17.59
N GLY A 323 -12.64 -20.69 16.58
CA GLY A 323 -11.57 -20.04 15.85
C GLY A 323 -12.02 -18.79 15.08
N LEU A 324 -13.23 -18.84 14.49
CA LEU A 324 -13.81 -17.69 13.82
C LEU A 324 -14.21 -16.58 14.82
N ARG A 325 -14.65 -16.96 16.01
CA ARG A 325 -14.90 -16.03 17.13
C ARG A 325 -13.62 -15.33 17.57
N LEU A 326 -12.50 -16.04 17.62
CA LEU A 326 -11.19 -15.44 17.88
C LEU A 326 -10.84 -14.40 16.82
N LEU A 327 -11.05 -14.73 15.54
CA LEU A 327 -10.84 -13.81 14.43
C LEU A 327 -11.74 -12.58 14.49
N PHE A 328 -12.99 -12.75 14.92
CA PHE A 328 -13.91 -11.63 15.16
C PHE A 328 -13.38 -10.67 16.23
N TYR A 329 -12.86 -11.18 17.34
CA TYR A 329 -12.24 -10.34 18.37
C TYR A 329 -10.98 -9.62 17.84
N VAL A 330 -10.19 -10.26 16.98
CA VAL A 330 -9.09 -9.57 16.29
C VAL A 330 -9.63 -8.43 15.42
N ALA A 331 -10.70 -8.66 14.64
CA ALA A 331 -11.30 -7.61 13.80
C ALA A 331 -11.83 -6.44 14.63
N VAL A 332 -12.52 -6.72 15.73
CA VAL A 332 -12.99 -5.67 16.65
C VAL A 332 -11.81 -4.88 17.22
N GLY A 333 -10.75 -5.57 17.67
CA GLY A 333 -9.57 -4.92 18.23
C GLY A 333 -8.85 -4.03 17.22
N THR A 334 -8.68 -4.48 15.96
CA THR A 334 -8.01 -3.69 14.91
C THR A 334 -8.76 -2.43 14.51
N ILE A 335 -10.04 -2.32 14.83
CA ILE A 335 -10.85 -1.12 14.60
C ILE A 335 -10.97 -0.29 15.89
N ALA A 336 -11.33 -0.92 17.00
CA ALA A 336 -11.65 -0.22 18.24
C ALA A 336 -10.39 0.39 18.90
N LEU A 337 -9.27 -0.33 18.92
CA LEU A 337 -8.06 0.16 19.60
C LEU A 337 -7.48 1.43 18.96
N PRO A 338 -7.31 1.54 17.62
CA PRO A 338 -6.89 2.78 17.00
C PRO A 338 -7.83 3.95 17.31
N VAL A 339 -9.16 3.72 17.23
CA VAL A 339 -10.17 4.74 17.52
C VAL A 339 -10.04 5.23 18.97
N LEU A 340 -9.97 4.31 19.94
CA LEU A 340 -9.82 4.65 21.35
C LEU A 340 -8.52 5.43 21.62
N ILE A 341 -7.41 5.00 21.05
CA ILE A 341 -6.12 5.68 21.23
C ILE A 341 -6.14 7.07 20.58
N SER A 342 -6.71 7.20 19.37
CA SER A 342 -6.85 8.49 18.70
C SER A 342 -7.69 9.48 19.55
N LEU A 343 -8.79 9.01 20.13
CA LEU A 343 -9.63 9.83 21.02
C LEU A 343 -8.91 10.25 22.30
N VAL A 344 -8.01 9.42 22.84
CA VAL A 344 -7.28 9.71 24.09
C VAL A 344 -6.09 10.64 23.86
N ILE A 345 -5.32 10.41 22.77
CA ILE A 345 -4.04 11.12 22.53
C ILE A 345 -4.24 12.34 21.61
N GLY A 346 -5.32 12.38 20.83
CA GLY A 346 -5.57 13.49 19.90
C GLY A 346 -4.75 13.38 18.61
N THR A 347 -4.59 12.17 18.06
CA THR A 347 -3.79 11.95 16.84
C THR A 347 -4.66 11.78 15.59
N ASP A 348 -4.13 12.16 14.44
CA ASP A 348 -4.72 11.85 13.14
C ASP A 348 -4.84 10.33 12.95
N LEU A 349 -5.95 9.91 12.35
CA LEU A 349 -6.24 8.50 12.10
C LEU A 349 -6.69 8.29 10.64
N PRO A 350 -5.76 8.31 9.66
CA PRO A 350 -6.10 8.05 8.28
C PRO A 350 -6.68 6.64 8.07
N SER A 351 -7.84 6.53 7.43
CA SER A 351 -8.51 5.25 7.14
C SER A 351 -7.64 4.29 6.29
N LEU A 352 -6.72 4.84 5.49
CA LEU A 352 -5.73 4.08 4.73
C LEU A 352 -4.87 3.15 5.61
N TRP A 353 -4.69 3.49 6.89
CA TRP A 353 -3.89 2.68 7.81
C TRP A 353 -4.58 1.40 8.28
N ALA A 354 -5.90 1.29 8.08
CA ALA A 354 -6.67 0.08 8.42
C ALA A 354 -6.90 -0.87 7.23
N LEU A 355 -6.54 -0.47 6.01
CA LEU A 355 -6.85 -1.24 4.80
C LEU A 355 -6.21 -2.63 4.79
N GLN A 356 -5.07 -2.84 5.46
CA GLN A 356 -4.46 -4.15 5.63
C GLN A 356 -5.33 -5.13 6.45
N GLY A 357 -6.30 -4.63 7.23
CA GLY A 357 -7.25 -5.43 8.01
C GLY A 357 -8.53 -5.84 7.27
N VAL A 358 -8.78 -5.34 6.05
CA VAL A 358 -10.02 -5.59 5.29
C VAL A 358 -10.26 -7.09 5.03
N PHE A 359 -9.21 -7.92 4.98
CA PHE A 359 -9.36 -9.36 4.82
C PHE A 359 -10.20 -10.03 5.92
N LEU A 360 -10.19 -9.46 7.13
CA LEU A 360 -10.99 -9.95 8.27
C LEU A 360 -12.48 -9.90 7.95
N PHE A 361 -12.94 -8.80 7.30
CA PHE A 361 -14.33 -8.66 6.87
C PHE A 361 -14.73 -9.78 5.90
N ALA A 362 -13.97 -9.99 4.82
CA ALA A 362 -14.33 -10.99 3.82
C ALA A 362 -14.37 -12.41 4.40
N ILE A 363 -13.41 -12.76 5.28
CA ILE A 363 -13.41 -14.07 5.95
C ILE A 363 -14.63 -14.18 6.87
N LEU A 364 -14.90 -13.19 7.73
CA LEU A 364 -15.97 -13.25 8.71
C LEU A 364 -17.34 -13.38 8.07
N VAL A 365 -17.62 -12.62 6.99
CA VAL A 365 -18.95 -12.67 6.35
C VAL A 365 -19.18 -13.97 5.57
N VAL A 366 -18.15 -14.52 4.91
CA VAL A 366 -18.30 -15.76 4.14
C VAL A 366 -18.21 -17.00 5.03
N CYS A 367 -17.21 -17.04 5.92
CA CYS A 367 -16.99 -18.21 6.80
C CYS A 367 -17.95 -18.25 7.99
N GLY A 368 -18.54 -17.09 8.37
CA GLY A 368 -19.54 -16.99 9.43
C GLY A 368 -20.94 -17.48 9.03
N THR A 369 -21.17 -17.86 7.76
CA THR A 369 -22.46 -18.33 7.28
C THR A 369 -22.51 -19.84 7.21
N ASN A 370 -23.53 -20.44 7.80
CA ASN A 370 -23.73 -21.90 7.86
C ASN A 370 -24.52 -22.45 6.65
N TYR A 371 -25.17 -21.60 5.87
CA TYR A 371 -25.96 -22.06 4.73
C TYR A 371 -25.07 -22.34 3.50
N PRO A 372 -25.50 -23.27 2.62
CA PRO A 372 -24.81 -23.53 1.37
C PRO A 372 -24.99 -22.35 0.40
N ILE A 373 -23.88 -21.85 -0.12
CA ILE A 373 -23.85 -20.86 -1.21
C ILE A 373 -23.81 -21.65 -2.52
N GLU A 374 -24.63 -21.29 -3.49
CA GLU A 374 -24.63 -21.95 -4.78
C GLU A 374 -23.35 -21.60 -5.57
N ARG A 375 -22.76 -22.60 -6.23
CA ARG A 375 -21.57 -22.45 -7.08
C ARG A 375 -21.77 -21.40 -8.18
N PHE A 376 -23.00 -21.23 -8.62
CA PHE A 376 -23.40 -20.26 -9.61
C PHE A 376 -23.00 -18.83 -9.25
N TYR A 377 -23.18 -18.42 -8.00
CA TYR A 377 -22.79 -17.08 -7.55
C TYR A 377 -21.28 -16.88 -7.61
N THR A 378 -20.50 -17.88 -7.24
CA THR A 378 -19.03 -17.82 -7.31
C THR A 378 -18.56 -17.72 -8.77
N VAL A 379 -19.15 -18.50 -9.69
CA VAL A 379 -18.83 -18.41 -11.13
C VAL A 379 -19.18 -17.03 -11.68
N ASN A 380 -20.36 -16.52 -11.38
CA ASN A 380 -20.77 -15.19 -11.86
C ASN A 380 -19.85 -14.09 -11.30
N LEU A 381 -19.51 -14.13 -10.02
CA LEU A 381 -18.60 -13.17 -9.43
C LEU A 381 -17.20 -13.26 -10.05
N THR A 382 -16.71 -14.48 -10.34
CA THR A 382 -15.44 -14.66 -11.06
C THR A 382 -15.47 -13.97 -12.43
N LEU A 383 -16.58 -14.13 -13.17
CA LEU A 383 -16.75 -13.50 -14.48
C LEU A 383 -16.82 -11.98 -14.38
N VAL A 384 -17.49 -11.45 -13.35
CA VAL A 384 -17.55 -10.00 -13.10
C VAL A 384 -16.15 -9.47 -12.78
N VAL A 385 -15.43 -10.09 -11.85
CA VAL A 385 -14.07 -9.68 -11.48
C VAL A 385 -13.11 -9.77 -12.67
N ALA A 386 -13.18 -10.86 -13.44
CA ALA A 386 -12.38 -11.01 -14.66
C ALA A 386 -12.75 -9.98 -15.73
N GLY A 387 -14.04 -9.71 -15.93
CA GLY A 387 -14.53 -8.69 -16.86
C GLY A 387 -14.07 -7.29 -16.49
N VAL A 388 -14.16 -6.92 -15.21
CA VAL A 388 -13.64 -5.64 -14.69
C VAL A 388 -12.13 -5.54 -14.91
N ALA A 389 -11.37 -6.58 -14.56
CA ALA A 389 -9.92 -6.58 -14.71
C ALA A 389 -9.49 -6.50 -16.19
N LEU A 390 -10.15 -7.23 -17.09
CA LEU A 390 -9.88 -7.15 -18.53
C LEU A 390 -10.24 -5.77 -19.11
N THR A 391 -11.39 -5.20 -18.71
CA THR A 391 -11.77 -3.84 -19.11
C THR A 391 -10.77 -2.80 -18.58
N ALA A 392 -10.31 -2.98 -17.35
CA ALA A 392 -9.27 -2.12 -16.80
C ALA A 392 -7.99 -2.14 -17.64
N VAL A 393 -7.49 -3.33 -18.03
CA VAL A 393 -6.27 -3.45 -18.84
C VAL A 393 -6.47 -2.96 -20.27
N LEU A 394 -7.57 -3.34 -20.92
CA LEU A 394 -7.76 -3.08 -22.36
C LEU A 394 -8.26 -1.68 -22.66
N VAL A 395 -8.98 -1.07 -21.74
CA VAL A 395 -9.64 0.23 -21.94
C VAL A 395 -9.12 1.28 -20.97
N ALA A 396 -9.22 1.04 -19.65
CA ALA A 396 -8.89 2.06 -18.68
C ALA A 396 -7.39 2.36 -18.63
N ALA A 397 -6.51 1.36 -18.76
CA ALA A 397 -5.06 1.57 -18.70
C ALA A 397 -4.53 2.43 -19.87
N PRO A 398 -4.86 2.16 -21.15
CA PRO A 398 -4.47 3.04 -22.25
C PRO A 398 -5.04 4.46 -22.13
N ILE A 399 -6.31 4.60 -21.75
CA ILE A 399 -6.94 5.92 -21.53
C ILE A 399 -6.19 6.67 -20.42
N HIS A 400 -5.89 6.00 -19.31
CA HIS A 400 -5.14 6.59 -18.20
C HIS A 400 -3.74 7.03 -18.65
N ALA A 401 -3.02 6.20 -19.41
CA ALA A 401 -1.70 6.53 -19.93
C ALA A 401 -1.72 7.80 -20.81
N VAL A 402 -2.66 7.86 -21.77
CA VAL A 402 -2.83 9.02 -22.65
C VAL A 402 -3.22 10.26 -21.85
N TYR A 403 -4.23 10.15 -20.99
CA TYR A 403 -4.69 11.26 -20.17
C TYR A 403 -3.55 11.83 -19.30
N ARG A 404 -2.76 10.98 -18.67
CA ARG A 404 -1.64 11.39 -17.82
C ARG A 404 -0.44 11.94 -18.61
N ASN A 405 -0.22 11.48 -19.84
CA ASN A 405 0.78 12.09 -20.71
C ASN A 405 0.41 13.55 -21.05
N ASP A 406 -0.87 13.84 -21.24
CA ASP A 406 -1.37 15.15 -21.63
C ASP A 406 -1.62 16.10 -20.43
N HIS A 407 -1.93 15.57 -19.22
CA HIS A 407 -2.27 16.35 -18.01
C HIS A 407 -1.27 16.19 -16.85
N GLY A 408 -0.33 15.25 -16.94
CA GLY A 408 0.68 15.00 -15.91
C GLY A 408 0.17 14.33 -14.65
N TYR A 409 1.08 14.12 -13.74
CA TYR A 409 0.85 13.72 -12.34
C TYR A 409 1.28 14.86 -11.42
N GLU A 410 0.63 15.00 -10.28
CA GLU A 410 0.97 16.01 -9.28
C GLU A 410 2.44 15.93 -8.86
N GLU A 411 2.94 14.71 -8.63
CA GLU A 411 4.31 14.44 -8.23
C GLU A 411 5.33 14.61 -9.39
N GLY A 412 4.88 14.85 -10.63
CA GLY A 412 5.76 15.02 -11.79
C GLY A 412 6.40 13.74 -12.32
N ARG A 413 5.80 12.57 -12.09
CA ARG A 413 6.32 11.23 -12.48
C ARG A 413 6.63 11.10 -13.97
N ASN A 414 5.89 11.81 -14.83
CA ASN A 414 6.10 11.82 -16.27
C ASN A 414 7.51 12.29 -16.68
N PHE A 415 8.21 12.98 -15.79
CA PHE A 415 9.47 13.63 -16.09
C PHE A 415 10.68 12.96 -15.44
N TYR A 416 10.46 11.97 -14.56
CA TYR A 416 11.51 11.37 -13.73
C TYR A 416 12.67 10.80 -14.52
N ALA A 417 12.40 9.92 -15.48
CA ALA A 417 13.45 9.30 -16.29
C ALA A 417 14.20 10.33 -17.17
N GLN A 418 13.47 11.29 -17.75
CA GLN A 418 14.05 12.33 -18.59
C GLN A 418 14.94 13.28 -17.76
N ALA A 419 14.47 13.70 -16.58
CA ALA A 419 15.23 14.56 -15.68
C ALA A 419 16.51 13.87 -15.19
N ALA A 420 16.40 12.61 -14.75
CA ALA A 420 17.54 11.80 -14.31
C ALA A 420 18.59 11.63 -15.40
N ASN A 421 18.16 11.24 -16.61
CA ASN A 421 19.07 11.04 -17.75
C ASN A 421 19.70 12.34 -18.23
N ARG A 422 18.95 13.47 -18.20
CA ARG A 422 19.48 14.77 -18.57
C ARG A 422 20.51 15.24 -17.56
N LEU A 423 20.21 15.18 -16.26
CA LEU A 423 21.14 15.51 -15.19
C LEU A 423 22.44 14.70 -15.32
N THR A 424 22.33 13.39 -15.54
CA THR A 424 23.50 12.51 -15.64
C THR A 424 24.41 12.89 -16.80
N ARG A 425 23.83 13.24 -17.96
CA ARG A 425 24.61 13.72 -19.11
C ARG A 425 25.34 15.02 -18.79
N GLU A 426 24.62 16.02 -18.27
CA GLU A 426 25.21 17.32 -17.94
C GLU A 426 26.29 17.20 -16.86
N TRP A 427 26.08 16.32 -15.88
CA TRP A 427 27.10 16.02 -14.87
C TRP A 427 28.37 15.42 -15.49
N ARG A 428 28.23 14.41 -16.36
CA ARG A 428 29.36 13.76 -17.02
C ARG A 428 30.08 14.69 -18.00
N GLU A 429 29.34 15.53 -18.70
CA GLU A 429 29.92 16.56 -19.58
C GLU A 429 30.74 17.60 -18.78
N LEU A 430 30.30 17.89 -17.55
CA LEU A 430 30.96 18.86 -16.69
C LEU A 430 32.20 18.29 -15.98
N THR A 431 32.08 17.08 -15.45
CA THR A 431 33.09 16.51 -14.53
C THR A 431 33.93 15.40 -15.14
N GLY A 432 33.47 14.75 -16.20
CA GLY A 432 34.04 13.53 -16.74
C GLY A 432 33.78 12.28 -15.91
N GLU A 433 33.15 12.42 -14.73
CA GLU A 433 32.98 11.35 -13.73
C GLU A 433 31.51 10.93 -13.62
N PRO A 434 31.23 9.70 -13.12
CA PRO A 434 29.86 9.28 -12.80
C PRO A 434 29.25 10.16 -11.70
N LEU A 435 27.92 10.37 -11.76
CA LEU A 435 27.18 11.06 -10.71
C LEU A 435 27.09 10.20 -9.46
N ALA A 436 27.82 10.59 -8.39
CA ALA A 436 27.92 9.79 -7.17
C ALA A 436 26.74 10.00 -6.20
N ALA A 437 26.25 11.24 -6.11
CA ALA A 437 25.24 11.60 -5.12
C ALA A 437 24.19 12.58 -5.67
N VAL A 438 22.92 12.42 -5.23
CA VAL A 438 21.79 13.23 -5.67
C VAL A 438 20.91 13.66 -4.50
N SER A 439 20.35 14.86 -4.59
CA SER A 439 19.50 15.50 -3.60
C SER A 439 18.41 16.35 -4.25
N GLY A 440 17.71 17.20 -3.49
CA GLY A 440 16.69 18.13 -3.99
C GLY A 440 15.30 17.77 -3.52
N ASP A 441 14.32 17.82 -4.41
CA ASP A 441 13.00 17.23 -4.17
C ASP A 441 13.14 15.72 -3.96
N ASP A 442 12.55 15.19 -2.91
CA ASP A 442 12.70 13.77 -2.54
C ASP A 442 12.28 12.85 -3.70
N SER A 443 11.17 13.16 -4.36
CA SER A 443 10.64 12.33 -5.45
C SER A 443 11.56 12.32 -6.66
N LEU A 444 12.09 13.49 -7.04
CA LEU A 444 13.06 13.63 -8.13
C LEU A 444 14.41 13.01 -7.77
N ALA A 445 14.86 13.14 -6.54
CA ALA A 445 16.12 12.57 -6.08
C ALA A 445 16.06 11.02 -6.03
N PHE A 446 14.97 10.43 -5.51
CA PHE A 446 14.74 8.98 -5.56
C PHE A 446 14.61 8.48 -7.00
N ALA A 447 13.91 9.24 -7.85
CA ALA A 447 13.81 8.93 -9.27
C ALA A 447 15.18 8.98 -9.95
N SER A 448 16.01 9.98 -9.65
CA SER A 448 17.36 10.07 -10.21
C SER A 448 18.25 8.94 -9.73
N ALA A 449 18.14 8.54 -8.47
CA ALA A 449 18.85 7.36 -7.96
C ALA A 449 18.46 6.07 -8.72
N PHE A 450 17.22 5.96 -9.17
CA PHE A 450 16.72 4.78 -9.87
C PHE A 450 16.95 4.82 -11.38
N TYR A 451 16.59 5.93 -12.05
CA TYR A 451 16.59 6.04 -13.52
C TYR A 451 17.91 6.49 -14.13
N SER A 452 18.81 7.09 -13.33
CA SER A 452 20.16 7.40 -13.81
C SER A 452 20.96 6.12 -14.06
N PRO A 453 21.70 6.00 -15.16
CA PRO A 453 22.61 4.87 -15.38
C PRO A 453 23.76 4.80 -14.35
N ASP A 454 24.01 5.89 -13.62
CA ASP A 454 25.02 5.93 -12.56
C ASP A 454 24.47 5.47 -11.21
N HIS A 455 23.15 5.37 -11.06
CA HIS A 455 22.45 5.03 -9.82
C HIS A 455 23.02 5.78 -8.60
N PRO A 456 23.05 7.13 -8.59
CA PRO A 456 23.63 7.92 -7.51
C PRO A 456 22.98 7.62 -6.16
N HIS A 457 23.72 7.87 -5.08
CA HIS A 457 23.19 7.77 -3.74
C HIS A 457 22.30 8.96 -3.41
N TYR A 458 21.13 8.71 -2.84
CA TYR A 458 20.32 9.76 -2.26
C TYR A 458 21.02 10.31 -1.00
N VAL A 459 21.19 11.63 -0.94
CA VAL A 459 21.88 12.32 0.15
C VAL A 459 21.11 13.58 0.57
N ARG A 460 21.35 14.02 1.80
CA ARG A 460 21.00 15.35 2.31
C ARG A 460 22.29 16.09 2.62
N PRO A 461 22.89 16.79 1.65
CA PRO A 461 24.14 17.51 1.88
C PRO A 461 23.96 18.53 3.01
N PHE A 462 24.92 18.58 3.93
CA PHE A 462 24.93 19.44 5.13
C PHE A 462 23.93 19.08 6.25
N GLU A 463 23.16 18.01 6.13
CA GLU A 463 22.37 17.41 7.20
C GLU A 463 23.05 16.13 7.71
N ASP A 464 22.64 15.68 8.89
CA ASP A 464 23.11 14.39 9.40
C ASP A 464 22.57 13.25 8.54
N GLN A 465 23.46 12.39 8.09
CA GLN A 465 23.09 11.26 7.26
C GLN A 465 22.43 10.17 8.12
N TYR A 466 21.44 9.51 7.54
CA TYR A 466 20.87 8.33 8.17
C TYR A 466 21.89 7.16 8.12
N PRO A 467 21.87 6.23 9.10
CA PRO A 467 22.77 5.08 9.10
C PRO A 467 22.61 4.24 7.81
N GLY A 468 23.73 3.99 7.14
CA GLY A 468 23.77 3.31 5.84
C GLY A 468 23.79 4.27 4.64
N GLY A 469 23.52 5.56 4.81
CA GLY A 469 23.71 6.57 3.76
C GLY A 469 25.17 6.90 3.51
N LEU A 470 25.45 7.62 2.41
CA LEU A 470 26.80 8.06 2.07
C LEU A 470 27.29 9.09 3.12
N PRO A 471 28.48 8.90 3.75
CA PRO A 471 28.99 9.83 4.74
C PRO A 471 29.10 11.26 4.18
N ARG A 472 28.82 12.27 5.00
CA ARG A 472 28.86 13.69 4.59
C ARG A 472 30.21 14.06 3.95
N LYS A 473 31.34 13.67 4.56
CA LYS A 473 32.67 13.93 4.00
C LYS A 473 32.81 13.34 2.61
N THR A 474 32.45 12.07 2.44
CA THR A 474 32.48 11.37 1.15
C THR A 474 31.57 12.05 0.12
N THR A 475 30.36 12.50 0.52
CA THR A 475 29.45 13.24 -0.35
C THR A 475 30.09 14.53 -0.85
N LEU A 476 30.74 15.30 0.02
CA LEU A 476 31.42 16.54 -0.34
C LEU A 476 32.65 16.30 -1.21
N ASP A 477 33.41 15.23 -0.93
CA ASP A 477 34.61 14.86 -1.68
C ASP A 477 34.28 14.38 -3.12
N LEU A 478 33.21 13.58 -3.28
CA LEU A 478 32.78 13.04 -4.56
C LEU A 478 31.95 14.04 -5.39
N GLY A 479 31.47 15.11 -4.79
CA GLY A 479 30.51 16.00 -5.38
C GLY A 479 29.09 15.44 -5.40
N TRP A 480 28.13 16.28 -5.67
CA TRP A 480 26.70 15.93 -5.68
C TRP A 480 25.89 16.89 -6.56
N ALA A 481 24.70 16.45 -6.95
CA ALA A 481 23.76 17.31 -7.65
C ALA A 481 22.41 17.34 -6.92
N ALA A 482 21.64 18.42 -7.12
CA ALA A 482 20.27 18.53 -6.64
C ALA A 482 19.33 18.93 -7.78
N LEU A 483 18.08 18.44 -7.72
CA LEU A 483 17.03 18.77 -8.69
C LEU A 483 15.78 19.25 -7.97
N CYS A 484 15.16 20.30 -8.54
CA CYS A 484 13.81 20.74 -8.18
C CYS A 484 13.03 21.03 -9.47
N PHE A 485 11.71 20.85 -9.45
CA PHE A 485 10.91 21.50 -10.49
C PHE A 485 10.87 23.00 -10.24
N ARG A 486 10.82 23.79 -11.31
CA ARG A 486 10.85 25.26 -11.21
C ARG A 486 9.68 25.83 -10.41
N ASP A 487 8.53 25.18 -10.48
CA ASP A 487 7.29 25.56 -9.78
C ASP A 487 7.24 25.10 -8.30
N GLN A 488 8.30 24.48 -7.79
CA GLN A 488 8.43 24.05 -6.38
C GLN A 488 9.23 25.09 -5.58
N ASP A 489 8.58 26.17 -5.12
CA ASP A 489 9.23 27.26 -4.39
C ASP A 489 10.02 26.82 -3.17
N ASP A 490 9.50 25.87 -2.37
CA ASP A 490 10.17 25.38 -1.16
C ASP A 490 11.47 24.64 -1.48
N CYS A 491 11.44 23.82 -2.52
CA CYS A 491 12.61 23.10 -3.01
C CYS A 491 13.66 24.07 -3.56
N ASN A 492 13.24 25.05 -4.36
CA ASN A 492 14.15 26.06 -4.91
C ASN A 492 14.76 26.93 -3.81
N ARG A 493 14.00 27.37 -2.80
CA ARG A 493 14.54 28.08 -1.63
C ARG A 493 15.53 27.22 -0.82
N TRP A 494 15.26 25.92 -0.69
CA TRP A 494 16.22 25.00 -0.08
C TRP A 494 17.50 24.92 -0.91
N MET A 495 17.39 24.79 -2.23
CA MET A 495 18.52 24.73 -3.15
C MET A 495 19.39 25.99 -3.05
N ASP A 496 18.81 27.19 -2.95
CA ASP A 496 19.53 28.46 -2.79
C ASP A 496 20.32 28.50 -1.46
N ARG A 497 19.72 28.02 -0.36
CA ARG A 497 20.41 27.93 0.94
C ARG A 497 21.61 26.96 0.90
N VAL A 498 21.45 25.86 0.20
CA VAL A 498 22.51 24.82 0.10
C VAL A 498 23.62 25.28 -0.84
N ALA A 499 23.29 25.96 -1.94
CA ALA A 499 24.26 26.58 -2.84
C ALA A 499 25.18 27.56 -2.10
N GLY A 500 24.62 28.44 -1.26
CA GLY A 500 25.42 29.37 -0.44
C GLY A 500 26.38 28.69 0.54
N ARG A 501 26.13 27.42 0.92
CA ARG A 501 27.02 26.62 1.79
C ARG A 501 28.07 25.82 1.03
N ALA A 502 27.82 25.53 -0.25
CA ALA A 502 28.71 24.73 -1.08
C ALA A 502 29.96 25.50 -1.54
N GLY A 503 29.89 26.84 -1.61
CA GLY A 503 30.97 27.72 -2.02
C GLY A 503 31.21 27.75 -3.52
N HIS A 504 31.32 26.58 -4.17
CA HIS A 504 31.48 26.45 -5.62
C HIS A 504 30.36 25.55 -6.17
N PHE A 505 29.60 26.07 -7.12
CA PHE A 505 28.50 25.34 -7.74
C PHE A 505 28.20 25.85 -9.16
N ILE A 506 27.49 25.01 -9.92
CA ILE A 506 26.95 25.36 -11.23
C ILE A 506 25.44 25.16 -11.18
N ARG A 507 24.70 26.19 -11.59
CA ARG A 507 23.24 26.13 -11.69
C ARG A 507 22.86 26.10 -13.17
N ARG A 508 21.98 25.18 -13.52
CA ARG A 508 21.39 25.08 -14.87
C ARG A 508 19.90 24.86 -14.80
N GLU A 509 19.25 25.21 -15.88
CA GLU A 509 17.82 24.99 -16.08
C GLU A 509 17.61 24.29 -17.42
N PHE A 510 16.73 23.31 -17.45
CA PHE A 510 16.37 22.65 -18.69
C PHE A 510 14.90 22.23 -18.70
N VAL A 511 14.33 22.15 -19.91
CA VAL A 511 12.99 21.65 -20.11
C VAL A 511 13.05 20.15 -20.36
N VAL A 512 12.17 19.41 -19.70
CA VAL A 512 11.89 17.99 -19.95
C VAL A 512 10.49 17.84 -20.53
N GLN A 513 10.31 16.87 -21.41
CA GLN A 513 9.02 16.61 -22.06
C GLN A 513 8.58 15.18 -21.80
N ALA A 514 7.35 15.01 -21.31
CA ALA A 514 6.73 13.70 -21.17
C ALA A 514 6.61 13.04 -22.56
N GLN A 515 6.77 11.72 -22.59
CA GLN A 515 6.65 10.95 -23.82
C GLN A 515 5.93 9.64 -23.57
N LEU A 516 4.94 9.34 -24.40
CA LEU A 516 4.21 8.09 -24.38
C LEU A 516 4.22 7.47 -25.77
N TRP A 517 4.93 6.34 -25.97
CA TRP A 517 5.03 5.61 -27.25
C TRP A 517 5.35 6.50 -28.46
N GLY A 518 6.26 7.48 -28.27
CA GLY A 518 6.64 8.45 -29.28
C GLY A 518 5.71 9.67 -29.41
N ARG A 519 4.59 9.72 -28.67
CA ARG A 519 3.72 10.90 -28.58
C ARG A 519 4.28 11.87 -27.55
N PRO A 520 4.59 13.12 -27.92
CA PRO A 520 4.98 14.16 -26.98
C PRO A 520 3.80 14.55 -26.09
N GLY A 521 4.06 14.73 -24.79
CA GLY A 521 3.11 15.21 -23.79
C GLY A 521 3.53 16.57 -23.23
N LEU A 522 3.16 16.81 -21.96
CA LEU A 522 3.49 18.03 -21.22
C LEU A 522 5.00 18.28 -21.15
N THR A 523 5.36 19.54 -21.04
CA THR A 523 6.71 19.98 -20.69
C THR A 523 6.74 20.52 -19.26
N ARG A 524 7.89 20.39 -18.59
CA ARG A 524 8.14 20.98 -17.26
C ARG A 524 9.58 21.43 -17.16
N GLU A 525 9.82 22.51 -16.46
CA GLU A 525 11.16 23.04 -16.23
C GLU A 525 11.75 22.41 -14.97
N VAL A 526 13.02 22.02 -15.06
CA VAL A 526 13.81 21.47 -13.97
C VAL A 526 14.99 22.39 -13.73
N VAL A 527 15.18 22.78 -12.49
CA VAL A 527 16.33 23.51 -11.99
C VAL A 527 17.29 22.50 -11.36
N VAL A 528 18.55 22.56 -11.75
CA VAL A 528 19.60 21.70 -11.18
C VAL A 528 20.72 22.53 -10.59
N LEU A 529 21.25 22.06 -9.46
CA LEU A 529 22.43 22.56 -8.81
C LEU A 529 23.47 21.44 -8.83
N MET A 530 24.64 21.68 -9.39
CA MET A 530 25.75 20.74 -9.46
C MET A 530 26.92 21.28 -8.66
N VAL A 531 27.41 20.49 -7.71
CA VAL A 531 28.60 20.77 -6.90
C VAL A 531 29.65 19.73 -7.26
N PRO A 532 30.59 20.08 -8.17
CA PRO A 532 31.62 19.15 -8.63
C PRO A 532 32.56 18.69 -7.51
N PRO A 533 33.26 17.55 -7.69
CA PRO A 533 34.31 17.10 -6.76
C PRO A 533 35.41 18.16 -6.58
N HIS A 534 35.99 18.22 -5.40
CA HIS A 534 37.15 19.10 -5.17
C HIS A 534 38.33 18.71 -6.08
N GLY A 535 38.80 19.66 -6.91
CA GLY A 535 39.92 19.44 -7.83
C GLY A 535 39.54 19.04 -9.26
N SER A 536 38.22 18.88 -9.58
CA SER A 536 37.78 18.81 -10.96
C SER A 536 38.04 20.18 -11.62
N GLY A 537 38.70 20.21 -12.77
CA GLY A 537 39.04 21.47 -13.49
C GLY A 537 37.83 22.19 -14.12
N ALA A 538 36.63 22.00 -13.59
CA ALA A 538 35.41 22.67 -14.00
C ALA A 538 35.49 24.18 -13.69
N ALA A 539 35.45 25.01 -14.71
CA ALA A 539 35.49 26.46 -14.57
C ALA A 539 34.26 26.95 -13.77
N PRO A 540 34.44 27.88 -12.81
CA PRO A 540 33.34 28.40 -12.00
C PRO A 540 32.40 29.30 -12.84
N GLU A 541 31.14 28.90 -12.96
CA GLU A 541 30.04 29.77 -13.45
C GLU A 541 29.19 30.29 -12.30
N GLY A 542 29.73 30.95 -11.34
CA GLY A 542 28.94 31.59 -10.28
C GLY A 542 29.70 31.64 -8.96
N VAL A 543 30.38 32.73 -8.76
CA VAL A 543 30.81 33.17 -7.43
C VAL A 543 29.60 33.83 -6.76
N ALA A 544 29.32 33.49 -5.50
CA ALA A 544 28.19 33.98 -4.69
C ALA A 544 28.24 35.49 -4.37
N ASP A 545 28.69 36.37 -5.28
CA ASP A 545 28.95 37.77 -4.98
C ASP A 545 27.85 38.78 -5.35
N ASP A 546 26.69 38.35 -5.87
CA ASP A 546 25.67 39.33 -6.33
C ASP A 546 24.34 39.33 -5.57
N PHE A 547 24.22 38.69 -4.42
CA PHE A 547 22.98 38.75 -3.62
C PHE A 547 22.88 39.94 -2.65
N SER A 548 23.92 40.78 -2.52
CA SER A 548 23.88 41.99 -1.68
C SER A 548 23.50 43.28 -2.41
N ALA A 549 23.54 43.28 -3.75
CA ALA A 549 23.28 44.50 -4.55
C ALA A 549 21.79 44.76 -4.86
N SER A 550 20.92 43.75 -4.88
CA SER A 550 19.50 43.93 -5.23
C SER A 550 18.61 44.42 -4.08
N ARG A 551 19.10 44.46 -2.84
CA ARG A 551 18.33 44.97 -1.66
C ARG A 551 18.50 46.48 -1.40
N ARG A 552 19.32 47.20 -2.15
CA ARG A 552 19.51 48.64 -1.97
C ARG A 552 18.81 49.53 -3.02
N ALA A 553 18.01 48.95 -3.90
CA ALA A 553 17.29 49.70 -4.91
C ALA A 553 15.79 49.84 -4.71
N THR A 554 15.26 49.39 -3.54
CA THR A 554 13.86 49.60 -3.15
C THR A 554 13.77 49.93 -1.65
N GLU A 555 14.40 51.03 -1.22
CA GLU A 555 14.01 51.87 -0.09
C GLU A 555 13.76 53.29 -0.61
#